data_b70a53d839b5831ab0b0b92195c69815
#
_entry.id   b70a53d839b5831ab0b0b92195c69815
#
_cell.length_a   1.000
_cell.length_b   1.000
_cell.length_c   1.000
_cell.angle_alpha   90.00
_cell.angle_beta   90.00
_cell.angle_gamma   90.00
#
_symmetry.space_group_name_H-M   'P 1'
#
loop_
_entity.id
_entity.type
_entity.pdbx_description
1 polymer ?
#
loop_
_entity_poly.entity_id
_entity_poly.type
_entity_poly.pdbx_seq_one_letter_code
_entity_poly.pdbx_strand_id
1 'polypeptide(L)' 'MSNLSQMEFNAIREIASGHVTCACKLNDYAQKCTDPQIKQMFTKAAQDAQKSAQTLAGML' A
#
# COMPACT_ATOMS: atom_id res chain seq x y z
N MET A 1 0.73 18.87 5.84
CA MET A 1 1.90 19.42 5.12
C MET A 1 1.44 20.37 4.07
N SER A 2 1.64 21.65 4.35
CA SER A 2 1.07 22.71 3.51
C SER A 2 2.05 23.23 2.44
N ASN A 3 3.31 22.80 2.45
CA ASN A 3 4.35 23.38 1.60
C ASN A 3 4.86 22.43 0.52
N LEU A 4 3.99 21.53 0.06
CA LEU A 4 4.35 20.61 -1.01
C LEU A 4 4.28 21.31 -2.36
N SER A 5 5.27 21.06 -3.21
CA SER A 5 5.19 21.49 -4.60
C SER A 5 4.13 20.67 -5.35
N GLN A 6 3.72 21.17 -6.52
CA GLN A 6 2.75 20.45 -7.35
C GLN A 6 3.27 19.07 -7.72
N MET A 7 4.56 18.98 -8.05
CA MET A 7 5.18 17.70 -8.41
C MET A 7 5.18 16.73 -7.24
N GLU A 8 5.53 17.21 -6.04
CA GLU A 8 5.53 16.38 -4.85
C GLU A 8 4.13 15.90 -4.48
N PHE A 9 3.14 16.77 -4.55
CA PHE A 9 1.75 16.42 -4.30
C PHE A 9 1.29 15.32 -5.24
N ASN A 10 1.55 15.47 -6.54
CA ASN A 10 1.15 14.48 -7.54
C ASN A 10 1.87 13.15 -7.32
N ALA A 11 3.17 13.19 -6.98
CA ALA A 11 3.95 11.99 -6.74
C ALA A 11 3.41 11.22 -5.53
N ILE A 12 3.07 11.91 -4.45
CA ILE A 12 2.53 11.27 -3.26
C ILE A 12 1.19 10.60 -3.57
N ARG A 13 0.31 11.29 -4.29
CA ARG A 13 -0.99 10.72 -4.68
C ARG A 13 -0.81 9.45 -5.51
N GLU A 14 0.08 9.49 -6.47
CA GLU A 14 0.32 8.36 -7.37
C GLU A 14 0.89 7.17 -6.62
N ILE A 15 1.88 7.40 -5.76
CA ILE A 15 2.53 6.33 -5.00
C ILE A 15 1.56 5.76 -3.97
N ALA A 16 0.79 6.60 -3.29
CA ALA A 16 -0.20 6.11 -2.32
C ALA A 16 -1.25 5.23 -3.00
N SER A 17 -1.73 5.62 -4.17
CA SER A 17 -2.68 4.82 -4.95
C SER A 17 -2.07 3.47 -5.35
N GLY A 18 -0.80 3.46 -5.74
CA GLY A 18 -0.08 2.23 -6.08
C GLY A 18 0.03 1.28 -4.90
N HIS A 19 0.26 1.79 -3.70
CA HIS A 19 0.32 0.97 -2.49
C HIS A 19 -1.05 0.36 -2.16
N VAL A 20 -2.13 1.10 -2.33
CA VAL A 20 -3.47 0.56 -2.12
C VAL A 20 -3.77 -0.57 -3.11
N THR A 21 -3.44 -0.38 -4.38
CA THR A 21 -3.64 -1.41 -5.40
C THR A 21 -2.81 -2.65 -5.08
N CYS A 22 -1.56 -2.46 -4.67
CA CYS A 22 -0.67 -3.56 -4.29
C CYS A 22 -1.24 -4.33 -3.09
N ALA A 23 -1.75 -3.62 -2.08
CA ALA A 23 -2.35 -4.25 -0.91
C ALA A 23 -3.54 -5.12 -1.30
N CYS A 24 -4.39 -4.65 -2.20
CA CYS A 24 -5.54 -5.42 -2.68
C CYS A 24 -5.10 -6.72 -3.37
N LYS A 25 -4.10 -6.65 -4.24
CA LYS A 25 -3.57 -7.83 -4.93
C LYS A 25 -2.95 -8.82 -3.95
N LEU A 26 -2.19 -8.33 -2.97
CA LEU A 26 -1.57 -9.18 -1.97
C LEU A 26 -2.62 -9.89 -1.13
N ASN A 27 -3.70 -9.23 -0.76
CA ASN A 27 -4.80 -9.85 -0.04
C ASN A 27 -5.48 -10.93 -0.89
N ASP A 28 -5.69 -10.68 -2.18
CA ASP A 28 -6.27 -11.68 -3.08
C ASP A 28 -5.39 -12.92 -3.17
N TYR A 29 -4.09 -12.73 -3.33
CA TYR A 29 -3.15 -13.85 -3.37
C TYR A 29 -3.13 -14.60 -2.05
N ALA A 30 -3.18 -13.88 -0.92
CA ALA A 30 -3.21 -14.51 0.40
C ALA A 30 -4.41 -15.44 0.55
N GLN A 31 -5.58 -15.02 0.06
CA GLN A 31 -6.79 -15.84 0.14
C GLN A 31 -6.71 -17.09 -0.72
N LYS A 32 -5.92 -17.04 -1.80
CA LYS A 32 -5.77 -18.17 -2.73
C LYS A 32 -4.61 -19.09 -2.36
N CYS A 33 -3.74 -18.69 -1.45
CA CYS A 33 -2.61 -19.51 -1.02
C CYS A 33 -3.07 -20.66 -0.16
N THR A 34 -2.49 -21.83 -0.42
CA THR A 34 -2.73 -23.02 0.40
C THR A 34 -1.65 -23.21 1.47
N ASP A 35 -0.47 -22.68 1.27
CA ASP A 35 0.62 -22.76 2.24
C ASP A 35 0.44 -21.68 3.31
N PRO A 36 0.32 -22.07 4.61
CA PRO A 36 0.08 -21.09 5.67
C PRO A 36 1.19 -20.06 5.83
N GLN A 37 2.44 -20.44 5.62
CA GLN A 37 3.57 -19.52 5.76
C GLN A 37 3.53 -18.46 4.67
N ILE A 38 3.29 -18.88 3.43
CA ILE A 38 3.20 -17.96 2.30
C ILE A 38 2.00 -17.03 2.47
N LYS A 39 0.87 -17.58 2.93
CA LYS A 39 -0.33 -16.79 3.22
C LYS A 39 -0.04 -15.69 4.23
N GLN A 40 0.68 -16.01 5.30
CA GLN A 40 1.04 -15.03 6.32
C GLN A 40 1.96 -13.95 5.74
N MET A 41 2.91 -14.33 4.89
CA MET A 41 3.81 -13.38 4.25
C MET A 41 3.04 -12.38 3.39
N PHE A 42 2.11 -12.85 2.57
CA PHE A 42 1.29 -11.97 1.73
C PHE A 42 0.37 -11.09 2.58
N THR A 43 -0.22 -11.63 3.63
CA THR A 43 -1.09 -10.86 4.52
C THR A 43 -0.31 -9.73 5.19
N LYS A 44 0.90 -10.02 5.69
CA LYS A 44 1.74 -9.01 6.31
C LYS A 44 2.17 -7.94 5.30
N ALA A 45 2.56 -8.36 4.10
CA ALA A 45 2.95 -7.42 3.06
C ALA A 45 1.79 -6.51 2.67
N ALA A 46 0.56 -7.03 2.63
CA ALA A 46 -0.63 -6.24 2.36
C ALA A 46 -0.86 -5.18 3.44
N GLN A 47 -0.70 -5.57 4.71
CA GLN A 47 -0.84 -4.63 5.83
C GLN A 47 0.22 -3.53 5.77
N ASP A 48 1.47 -3.90 5.45
CA ASP A 48 2.56 -2.94 5.35
C ASP A 48 2.33 -1.96 4.19
N ALA A 49 1.84 -2.45 3.05
CA ALA A 49 1.52 -1.60 1.91
C ALA A 49 0.40 -0.62 2.23
N GLN A 50 -0.64 -1.08 2.94
CA GLN A 50 -1.76 -0.24 3.34
C GLN A 50 -1.30 0.84 4.32
N LYS A 51 -0.42 0.48 5.25
CA LYS A 51 0.13 1.42 6.21
C LYS A 51 0.96 2.50 5.51
N SER A 52 1.76 2.11 4.52
CA SER A 52 2.53 3.05 3.71
C SER A 52 1.62 4.02 2.96
N ALA A 53 0.52 3.51 2.40
CA ALA A 53 -0.46 4.35 1.71
C ALA A 53 -1.08 5.38 2.66
N GLN A 54 -1.43 4.97 3.87
CA GLN A 54 -1.99 5.87 4.88
C GLN A 54 -1.00 6.94 5.29
N THR A 55 0.27 6.57 5.47
CA THR A 55 1.32 7.51 5.83
C THR A 55 1.51 8.56 4.74
N LEU A 56 1.57 8.14 3.48
CA LEU A 56 1.72 9.04 2.36
C LEU A 56 0.50 9.95 2.20
N ALA A 57 -0.70 9.40 2.31
CA ALA A 57 -1.93 10.18 2.22
C ALA A 57 -2.01 11.23 3.32
N GLY A 58 -1.48 10.93 4.50
CA GLY A 58 -1.44 11.87 5.62
C GLY A 58 -0.56 13.09 5.36
N MET A 59 0.30 13.03 4.36
CA MET A 59 1.14 14.17 3.96
C MET A 59 0.41 15.16 3.06
N LEU A 60 -0.71 14.78 2.52
CA LEU A 60 -1.51 15.63 1.66
C LEU A 60 -2.39 16.57 2.46
#